data_32fa5c3ae51b00de311a92470521d15f
#
_entry.id   32fa5c3ae51b00de311a92470521d15f
#
_cell.length_a   1.000
_cell.length_b   1.000
_cell.length_c   1.000
_cell.angle_alpha   90.00
_cell.angle_beta   90.00
_cell.angle_gamma   90.00
#
_symmetry.space_group_name_H-M   'P 1'
#
loop_
_entity.id
_entity.type
_entity.pdbx_description
1 polymer ?
#
loop_
_entity_poly.entity_id
_entity_poly.type
_entity_poly.pdbx_seq_one_letter_code
_entity_poly.pdbx_strand_id
1 'polypeptide(L)'
;MPTYVVSCRSCGTANRVPSEKEGKRGRCGNCHKELPPMYYQPQQLTDRTFDSFIKEYNGPVLVEFWAPWCPHCVSLAPTMRTVAAILAGATVVIQVNTQENQALAGRFGVRGIPVLMLLKDGKVVDQLSGAQSSEAIVTWFRRVCVKK
;
A
#
# COMPACT_ATOMS: atom_id res chain seq x y z
N MET A 1 4.08 3.20 -22.04
CA MET A 1 4.25 3.13 -20.57
C MET A 1 3.07 3.74 -19.88
N PRO A 2 2.44 3.03 -18.93
CA PRO A 2 1.31 3.61 -18.22
C PRO A 2 1.77 4.78 -17.35
N THR A 3 0.86 5.71 -17.12
CA THR A 3 1.09 6.84 -16.22
C THR A 3 0.07 6.78 -15.09
N TYR A 4 0.46 7.32 -13.95
CA TYR A 4 -0.36 7.36 -12.75
C TYR A 4 -0.50 8.79 -12.28
N VAL A 5 -1.58 9.08 -11.56
CA VAL A 5 -1.84 10.43 -11.06
C VAL A 5 -1.42 10.50 -9.60
N VAL A 6 -0.51 11.41 -9.30
CA VAL A 6 -0.07 11.67 -7.93
C VAL A 6 -0.44 13.11 -7.58
N SER A 7 -1.25 13.27 -6.54
CA SER A 7 -1.68 14.59 -6.09
C SER A 7 -0.61 15.24 -5.21
N CYS A 8 -0.32 16.49 -5.48
CA CYS A 8 0.61 17.27 -4.67
C CYS A 8 -0.04 17.55 -3.31
N ARG A 9 0.67 17.23 -2.23
CA ARG A 9 0.17 17.44 -0.87
C ARG A 9 0.19 18.91 -0.47
N SER A 10 0.96 19.72 -1.18
CA SER A 10 1.09 21.15 -0.88
C SER A 10 0.03 21.99 -1.59
N CYS A 11 -0.21 21.77 -2.88
CA CYS A 11 -1.12 22.60 -3.67
C CYS A 11 -2.31 21.85 -4.25
N GLY A 12 -2.37 20.52 -4.12
CA GLY A 12 -3.49 19.71 -4.60
C GLY A 12 -3.48 19.41 -6.09
N THR A 13 -2.50 19.90 -6.84
CA THR A 13 -2.43 19.68 -8.28
C THR A 13 -2.20 18.20 -8.58
N ALA A 14 -2.95 17.65 -9.54
CA ALA A 14 -2.76 16.29 -10.03
C ALA A 14 -1.56 16.27 -10.99
N ASN A 15 -0.60 15.38 -10.73
CA ASN A 15 0.59 15.24 -11.56
C ASN A 15 0.60 13.85 -12.19
N ARG A 16 0.94 13.78 -13.48
CA ARG A 16 1.09 12.50 -14.17
C ARG A 16 2.52 12.01 -13.98
N VAL A 17 2.64 10.80 -13.43
CA VAL A 17 3.95 10.20 -13.14
C VAL A 17 4.04 8.90 -13.93
N PRO A 18 5.05 8.73 -14.81
CA PRO A 18 5.20 7.47 -15.52
C PRO A 18 5.61 6.34 -14.60
N SER A 19 5.20 5.13 -14.93
CA SER A 19 5.45 3.94 -14.10
C SER A 19 6.94 3.71 -13.83
N GLU A 20 7.80 4.11 -14.75
CA GLU A 20 9.26 3.96 -14.59
C GLU A 20 9.83 4.81 -13.44
N LYS A 21 9.05 5.75 -12.93
CA LYS A 21 9.45 6.59 -11.78
C LYS A 21 8.99 6.01 -10.44
N GLU A 22 8.57 4.76 -10.42
CA GLU A 22 8.16 4.11 -9.17
C GLU A 22 9.24 4.26 -8.09
N GLY A 23 8.81 4.66 -6.87
CA GLY A 23 9.72 4.83 -5.74
C GLY A 23 10.56 6.09 -5.76
N LYS A 24 10.51 6.86 -6.84
CA LYS A 24 11.28 8.09 -6.95
C LYS A 24 10.41 9.29 -6.66
N ARG A 25 10.99 10.29 -6.01
CA ARG A 25 10.29 11.53 -5.70
C ARG A 25 10.46 12.51 -6.85
N GLY A 26 9.34 12.95 -7.41
CA GLY A 26 9.34 13.98 -8.44
C GLY A 26 8.98 15.32 -7.83
N ARG A 27 8.82 16.33 -8.68
CA ARG A 27 8.39 17.64 -8.26
C ARG A 27 7.07 18.01 -8.92
N CYS A 28 6.23 18.71 -8.18
CA CYS A 28 4.95 19.19 -8.70
C CYS A 28 5.16 20.15 -9.85
N GLY A 29 4.46 19.94 -10.95
CA GLY A 29 4.53 20.80 -12.12
C GLY A 29 4.01 22.22 -11.86
N ASN A 30 3.20 22.40 -10.81
CA ASN A 30 2.63 23.69 -10.47
C ASN A 30 3.42 24.45 -9.42
N CYS A 31 3.64 23.87 -8.24
CA CYS A 31 4.28 24.56 -7.12
C CYS A 31 5.75 24.19 -6.93
N HIS A 32 6.25 23.19 -7.65
CA HIS A 32 7.64 22.71 -7.64
C HIS A 32 8.09 22.09 -6.31
N LYS A 33 7.16 21.84 -5.38
CA LYS A 33 7.48 21.11 -4.15
C LYS A 33 7.55 19.62 -4.45
N GLU A 34 8.24 18.89 -3.60
CA GLU A 34 8.46 17.47 -3.78
C GLU A 34 7.14 16.69 -3.67
N LEU A 35 6.92 15.77 -4.61
CA LEU A 35 5.78 14.89 -4.59
C LEU A 35 6.06 13.67 -3.71
N PRO A 36 5.02 13.04 -3.12
CA PRO A 36 5.22 11.74 -2.47
C PRO A 36 5.63 10.70 -3.51
N PRO A 37 6.42 9.69 -3.12
CA PRO A 37 6.77 8.61 -4.05
C PRO A 37 5.54 7.82 -4.42
N MET A 38 5.51 7.34 -5.66
CA MET A 38 4.40 6.53 -6.17
C MET A 38 4.87 5.09 -6.30
N TYR A 39 4.02 4.15 -5.89
CA TYR A 39 4.27 2.72 -6.00
C TYR A 39 3.09 2.06 -6.68
N TYR A 40 3.29 1.51 -7.87
CA TYR A 40 2.23 0.82 -8.60
C TYR A 40 2.33 -0.70 -8.48
N GLN A 41 3.35 -1.20 -7.79
CA GLN A 41 3.51 -2.62 -7.51
C GLN A 41 3.56 -2.86 -6.01
N PRO A 42 3.11 -4.05 -5.53
CA PRO A 42 3.27 -4.38 -4.11
C PRO A 42 4.75 -4.40 -3.72
N GLN A 43 5.05 -3.88 -2.54
CA GLN A 43 6.40 -3.80 -2.00
C GLN A 43 6.58 -4.85 -0.90
N GLN A 44 7.60 -5.70 -1.04
CA GLN A 44 7.88 -6.72 -0.04
C GLN A 44 8.73 -6.10 1.07
N LEU A 45 8.21 -6.11 2.29
CA LEU A 45 8.95 -5.59 3.44
C LEU A 45 9.16 -6.69 4.47
N THR A 46 10.19 -6.50 5.29
CA THR A 46 10.61 -7.45 6.30
C THR A 46 10.59 -6.80 7.68
N ASP A 47 10.86 -7.60 8.71
CA ASP A 47 11.01 -7.11 10.08
C ASP A 47 12.06 -6.00 10.17
N ARG A 48 13.05 -5.99 9.27
CA ARG A 48 14.12 -5.00 9.27
C ARG A 48 13.81 -3.73 8.49
N THR A 49 12.95 -3.81 7.48
CA THR A 49 12.73 -2.70 6.55
C THR A 49 11.40 -1.98 6.76
N PHE A 50 10.48 -2.60 7.47
CA PHE A 50 9.12 -2.09 7.61
C PHE A 50 9.08 -0.70 8.26
N ASP A 51 9.70 -0.55 9.43
CA ASP A 51 9.60 0.70 10.19
C ASP A 51 10.21 1.89 9.47
N SER A 52 11.37 1.71 8.84
CA SER A 52 12.00 2.80 8.10
C SER A 52 11.17 3.19 6.88
N PHE A 53 10.57 2.22 6.20
CA PHE A 53 9.71 2.51 5.06
C PHE A 53 8.48 3.32 5.49
N ILE A 54 7.80 2.86 6.55
CA ILE A 54 6.61 3.53 7.07
C ILE A 54 6.93 4.96 7.51
N LYS A 55 8.09 5.15 8.15
CA LYS A 55 8.52 6.47 8.61
C LYS A 55 8.72 7.45 7.47
N GLU A 56 9.23 6.97 6.34
CA GLU A 56 9.51 7.81 5.19
C GLU A 56 8.32 8.02 4.27
N TYR A 57 7.36 7.09 4.26
CA TYR A 57 6.20 7.19 3.38
C TYR A 57 5.09 7.95 4.09
N ASN A 58 4.78 9.15 3.58
CA ASN A 58 3.70 9.98 4.11
C ASN A 58 2.37 9.58 3.46
N GLY A 59 1.45 9.11 4.26
CA GLY A 59 0.12 8.77 3.79
C GLY A 59 -0.34 7.42 4.28
N PRO A 60 -1.54 6.99 3.88
CA PRO A 60 -2.06 5.69 4.28
C PRO A 60 -1.28 4.57 3.58
N VAL A 61 -1.15 3.45 4.28
CA VAL A 61 -0.42 2.29 3.81
C VAL A 61 -1.34 1.08 3.91
N LEU A 62 -1.41 0.29 2.84
CA LEU A 62 -2.19 -0.93 2.82
C LEU A 62 -1.26 -2.12 2.94
N VAL A 63 -1.35 -2.84 4.07
CA VAL A 63 -0.45 -3.95 4.36
C VAL A 63 -1.20 -5.27 4.24
N GLU A 64 -0.67 -6.18 3.45
CA GLU A 64 -1.17 -7.56 3.35
C GLU A 64 -0.22 -8.48 4.11
N PHE A 65 -0.77 -9.25 5.05
CA PHE A 65 -0.03 -10.34 5.70
C PHE A 65 -0.41 -11.64 5.02
N TRP A 66 0.60 -12.40 4.59
CA TRP A 66 0.41 -13.59 3.77
C TRP A 66 1.48 -14.64 4.08
N ALA A 67 1.34 -15.82 3.51
CA ALA A 67 2.36 -16.85 3.57
C ALA A 67 2.34 -17.68 2.29
N PRO A 68 3.49 -18.21 1.86
CA PRO A 68 3.56 -18.95 0.59
C PRO A 68 2.79 -20.29 0.61
N TRP A 69 2.57 -20.85 1.80
CA TRP A 69 1.82 -22.12 1.93
C TRP A 69 0.30 -21.91 1.98
N CYS A 70 -0.16 -20.69 1.95
CA CYS A 70 -1.58 -20.35 2.10
C CYS A 70 -2.24 -20.25 0.71
N PRO A 71 -3.17 -21.17 0.37
CA PRO A 71 -3.80 -21.15 -0.97
C PRO A 71 -4.57 -19.87 -1.26
N HIS A 72 -5.28 -19.33 -0.28
CA HIS A 72 -6.03 -18.08 -0.45
C HIS A 72 -5.10 -16.90 -0.66
N CYS A 73 -3.92 -16.93 -0.03
CA CYS A 73 -2.90 -15.89 -0.24
C CYS A 73 -2.37 -15.96 -1.67
N VAL A 74 -2.09 -17.17 -2.16
CA VAL A 74 -1.59 -17.36 -3.52
C VAL A 74 -2.61 -16.88 -4.54
N SER A 75 -3.90 -17.21 -4.34
CA SER A 75 -4.95 -16.76 -5.26
C SER A 75 -5.16 -15.24 -5.21
N LEU A 76 -4.85 -14.61 -4.09
CA LEU A 76 -4.99 -13.16 -3.92
C LEU A 76 -3.86 -12.37 -4.58
N ALA A 77 -2.72 -13.00 -4.86
CA ALA A 77 -1.54 -12.29 -5.37
C ALA A 77 -1.81 -11.47 -6.64
N PRO A 78 -2.47 -12.02 -7.69
CA PRO A 78 -2.80 -11.19 -8.87
C PRO A 78 -3.72 -10.02 -8.53
N THR A 79 -4.66 -10.25 -7.62
CA THR A 79 -5.59 -9.21 -7.15
C THR A 79 -4.84 -8.07 -6.49
N MET A 80 -3.84 -8.39 -5.66
CA MET A 80 -3.05 -7.35 -4.98
C MET A 80 -2.21 -6.54 -5.96
N ARG A 81 -1.72 -7.16 -7.03
CA ARG A 81 -1.04 -6.39 -8.09
C ARG A 81 -1.99 -5.40 -8.76
N THR A 82 -3.22 -5.84 -9.02
CA THR A 82 -4.25 -4.96 -9.59
C THR A 82 -4.59 -3.81 -8.66
N VAL A 83 -4.77 -4.10 -7.38
CA VAL A 83 -5.07 -3.10 -6.35
C VAL A 83 -3.94 -2.06 -6.25
N ALA A 84 -2.70 -2.54 -6.23
CA ALA A 84 -1.54 -1.64 -6.16
C ALA A 84 -1.52 -0.67 -7.35
N ALA A 85 -1.78 -1.16 -8.56
CA ALA A 85 -1.81 -0.33 -9.75
C ALA A 85 -2.95 0.69 -9.70
N ILE A 86 -4.14 0.26 -9.28
CA ILE A 86 -5.31 1.15 -9.21
C ILE A 86 -5.08 2.27 -8.17
N LEU A 87 -4.51 1.93 -7.03
CA LEU A 87 -4.34 2.87 -5.92
C LEU A 87 -2.99 3.58 -5.93
N ALA A 88 -2.18 3.38 -6.97
CA ALA A 88 -0.88 4.04 -7.08
C ALA A 88 -1.07 5.56 -6.98
N GLY A 89 -0.22 6.20 -6.19
CA GLY A 89 -0.33 7.63 -5.93
C GLY A 89 -1.20 7.98 -4.72
N ALA A 90 -2.13 7.10 -4.33
CA ALA A 90 -2.97 7.31 -3.15
C ALA A 90 -2.43 6.53 -1.94
N THR A 91 -1.88 5.35 -2.19
CA THR A 91 -1.31 4.51 -1.14
C THR A 91 -0.23 3.62 -1.73
N VAL A 92 0.50 2.94 -0.87
CA VAL A 92 1.41 1.86 -1.26
C VAL A 92 0.86 0.56 -0.70
N VAL A 93 0.92 -0.50 -1.51
CA VAL A 93 0.57 -1.85 -1.05
C VAL A 93 1.85 -2.52 -0.57
N ILE A 94 1.86 -2.92 0.70
CA ILE A 94 2.99 -3.61 1.32
C ILE A 94 2.59 -5.06 1.56
N GLN A 95 3.49 -5.98 1.29
CA GLN A 95 3.27 -7.40 1.57
C GLN A 95 4.31 -7.88 2.58
N VAL A 96 3.84 -8.54 3.63
CA VAL A 96 4.68 -9.10 4.68
C VAL A 96 4.43 -10.61 4.75
N ASN A 97 5.47 -11.38 4.46
CA ASN A 97 5.44 -12.84 4.58
C ASN A 97 5.54 -13.19 6.07
N THR A 98 4.46 -13.69 6.65
CA THR A 98 4.41 -13.95 8.09
C THR A 98 5.32 -15.11 8.52
N GLN A 99 5.64 -16.01 7.62
CA GLN A 99 6.54 -17.12 7.91
C GLN A 99 7.95 -16.64 8.18
N GLU A 100 8.39 -15.63 7.44
CA GLU A 100 9.75 -15.09 7.55
C GLU A 100 9.84 -13.85 8.43
N ASN A 101 8.71 -13.25 8.78
CA ASN A 101 8.68 -11.98 9.50
C ASN A 101 7.73 -12.07 10.70
N GLN A 102 8.07 -12.96 11.62
CA GLN A 102 7.22 -13.28 12.77
C GLN A 102 7.11 -12.12 13.76
N ALA A 103 8.11 -11.25 13.83
CA ALA A 103 8.05 -10.09 14.70
C ALA A 103 6.93 -9.14 14.28
N LEU A 104 6.81 -8.86 12.98
CA LEU A 104 5.72 -8.02 12.47
C LEU A 104 4.37 -8.69 12.66
N ALA A 105 4.28 -9.99 12.35
CA ALA A 105 3.02 -10.73 12.53
C ALA A 105 2.54 -10.66 13.97
N GLY A 106 3.45 -10.81 14.93
CA GLY A 106 3.13 -10.73 16.35
C GLY A 106 2.74 -9.33 16.77
N ARG A 107 3.48 -8.32 16.28
CA ARG A 107 3.20 -6.92 16.62
C ARG A 107 1.81 -6.48 16.17
N PHE A 108 1.38 -6.91 15.00
CA PHE A 108 0.06 -6.56 14.47
C PHE A 108 -1.04 -7.56 14.84
N GLY A 109 -0.71 -8.56 15.64
CA GLY A 109 -1.69 -9.54 16.13
C GLY A 109 -2.33 -10.37 15.03
N VAL A 110 -1.55 -10.71 14.00
CA VAL A 110 -2.06 -11.48 12.85
C VAL A 110 -2.42 -12.89 13.29
N ARG A 111 -3.69 -13.26 13.14
CA ARG A 111 -4.19 -14.60 13.49
C ARG A 111 -4.63 -15.40 12.28
N GLY A 112 -5.15 -14.75 11.27
CA GLY A 112 -5.59 -15.39 10.04
C GLY A 112 -4.99 -14.69 8.85
N ILE A 113 -4.74 -15.43 7.78
CA ILE A 113 -4.20 -14.90 6.53
C ILE A 113 -5.01 -15.41 5.35
N PRO A 114 -5.13 -14.65 4.26
CA PRO A 114 -4.62 -13.29 4.13
C PRO A 114 -5.45 -12.30 4.94
N VAL A 115 -4.79 -11.26 5.46
CA VAL A 115 -5.48 -10.14 6.10
C VAL A 115 -4.86 -8.85 5.58
N LEU A 116 -5.72 -7.89 5.27
CA LEU A 116 -5.32 -6.55 4.84
C LEU A 116 -5.54 -5.59 6.00
N MET A 117 -4.54 -4.79 6.29
CA MET A 117 -4.63 -3.77 7.33
C MET A 117 -4.33 -2.41 6.72
N LEU A 118 -5.19 -1.46 6.98
CA LEU A 118 -4.97 -0.08 6.54
C LEU A 118 -4.36 0.68 7.71
N LEU A 119 -3.17 1.23 7.48
CA LEU A 119 -2.43 1.96 8.49
C LEU A 119 -2.38 3.45 8.14
N LYS A 120 -2.54 4.29 9.16
CA LYS A 120 -2.27 5.73 9.08
C LYS A 120 -1.35 6.08 10.23
N ASP A 121 -0.24 6.73 9.91
CA ASP A 121 0.76 7.11 10.90
C ASP A 121 1.21 5.92 11.77
N GLY A 122 1.37 4.76 11.11
CA GLY A 122 1.82 3.54 11.76
C GLY A 122 0.76 2.80 12.57
N LYS A 123 -0.47 3.29 12.61
CA LYS A 123 -1.56 2.70 13.41
C LYS A 123 -2.62 2.08 12.51
N VAL A 124 -3.11 0.92 12.91
CA VAL A 124 -4.17 0.22 12.18
C VAL A 124 -5.49 0.97 12.37
N VAL A 125 -6.09 1.40 11.25
CA VAL A 125 -7.38 2.08 11.28
C VAL A 125 -8.52 1.17 10.86
N ASP A 126 -8.23 0.12 10.08
CA ASP A 126 -9.24 -0.87 9.72
C ASP A 126 -8.58 -2.14 9.18
N GLN A 127 -9.34 -3.22 9.10
CA GLN A 127 -8.87 -4.52 8.62
C GLN A 127 -9.91 -5.14 7.70
N LEU A 128 -9.43 -5.95 6.75
CA LEU A 128 -10.27 -6.71 5.85
C LEU A 128 -9.68 -8.10 5.71
N SER A 129 -10.44 -9.13 6.06
CA SER A 129 -9.95 -10.51 6.10
C SER A 129 -10.37 -11.30 4.87
N GLY A 130 -9.52 -12.23 4.47
CA GLY A 130 -9.81 -13.18 3.41
C GLY A 130 -9.50 -12.66 2.02
N ALA A 131 -9.64 -13.55 1.03
CA ALA A 131 -9.37 -13.22 -0.37
C ALA A 131 -10.57 -12.51 -0.99
N GLN A 132 -10.51 -11.20 -1.02
CA GLN A 132 -11.56 -10.34 -1.57
C GLN A 132 -11.24 -9.97 -3.03
N SER A 133 -12.25 -9.52 -3.77
CA SER A 133 -12.03 -9.02 -5.12
C SER A 133 -11.30 -7.66 -5.10
N SER A 134 -10.67 -7.32 -6.21
CA SER A 134 -10.01 -6.01 -6.32
C SER A 134 -11.01 -4.87 -6.12
N GLU A 135 -12.23 -4.99 -6.65
CA GLU A 135 -13.28 -3.99 -6.46
C GLU A 135 -13.64 -3.83 -4.99
N ALA A 136 -13.78 -4.93 -4.26
CA ALA A 136 -14.12 -4.90 -2.83
C ALA A 136 -13.01 -4.21 -2.04
N ILE A 137 -11.77 -4.53 -2.33
CA ILE A 137 -10.62 -3.95 -1.63
C ILE A 137 -10.51 -2.45 -1.91
N VAL A 138 -10.60 -2.05 -3.17
CA VAL A 138 -10.51 -0.64 -3.55
C VAL A 138 -11.66 0.17 -2.96
N THR A 139 -12.88 -0.37 -2.99
CA THR A 139 -14.04 0.29 -2.41
C THR A 139 -13.88 0.46 -0.90
N TRP A 140 -13.42 -0.60 -0.22
CA TRP A 140 -13.15 -0.55 1.21
C TRP A 140 -12.10 0.50 1.53
N PHE A 141 -10.98 0.50 0.80
CA PHE A 141 -9.91 1.48 0.99
C PHE A 141 -10.43 2.92 0.88
N ARG A 142 -11.16 3.19 -0.20
CA ARG A 142 -11.67 4.54 -0.46
C ARG A 142 -12.68 4.99 0.58
N ARG A 143 -13.53 4.07 1.01
CA ARG A 143 -14.52 4.37 2.06
C ARG A 143 -13.84 4.72 3.38
N VAL A 144 -12.85 3.94 3.78
CA VAL A 144 -12.16 4.17 5.06
C VAL A 144 -11.30 5.43 5.01
N CYS A 145 -10.63 5.68 3.89
CA CYS A 145 -9.77 6.86 3.75
C CYS A 145 -10.55 8.17 3.66
N VAL A 146 -11.78 8.15 3.17
CA VAL A 146 -12.63 9.35 3.08
C VAL A 146 -13.23 9.68 4.44
N LYS A 147 -13.47 8.70 5.29
CA LYS A 147 -13.95 8.93 6.66
C LYS A 147 -12.81 9.47 7.52
N LYS A 148 -12.97 10.67 7.97
CA LYS A 148 -11.99 11.28 8.87
C LYS A 148 -12.52 11.34 10.28
#